data_548f1a6d2c2a0d4bb23f94b03bce9b4d
#
_entry.id   548f1a6d2c2a0d4bb23f94b03bce9b4d
#
_cell.length_a   1.000
_cell.length_b   1.000
_cell.length_c   1.000
_cell.angle_alpha   90.00
_cell.angle_beta   90.00
_cell.angle_gamma   90.00
#
_symmetry.space_group_name_H-M   'P 1'
#
loop_
_entity.id
_entity.type
_entity.pdbx_description
1 polymer ?
#
loop_
_entity_poly.entity_id
_entity_poly.type
_entity_poly.pdbx_seq_one_letter_code
_entity_poly.pdbx_strand_id
1 'polypeptide(L)'
;MIWTISLAVILVVSIVLSVITYNKCMYWTSLISVAFIILSGIGVILALFMIVISHCVIDQTITEYQMKHDSIVKEIEALEQDIDEKISRVTVIKDVQKWNSDVYSQKYWSESPWTNWFYSKEVVDSLEYIEMEE
;
A
#
# COMPACT_ATOMS: atom_id res chain seq x y z
N MET A 1 -10.34 0.26 -5.55
CA MET A 1 -11.64 -0.17 -6.09
C MET A 1 -11.69 -0.24 -7.63
N ILE A 2 -11.14 0.74 -8.35
CA ILE A 2 -11.19 0.75 -9.83
C ILE A 2 -10.42 -0.43 -10.44
N TRP A 3 -9.26 -0.79 -9.93
CA TRP A 3 -8.46 -1.94 -10.40
C TRP A 3 -9.17 -3.29 -10.23
N THR A 4 -9.82 -3.51 -9.09
CA THR A 4 -10.57 -4.76 -8.85
C THR A 4 -11.78 -4.85 -9.77
N ILE A 5 -12.46 -3.73 -10.00
CA ILE A 5 -13.56 -3.66 -10.96
C ILE A 5 -13.05 -3.92 -12.37
N SER A 6 -11.94 -3.31 -12.78
CA SER A 6 -11.32 -3.53 -14.09
C SER A 6 -10.93 -5.00 -14.29
N LEU A 7 -10.28 -5.63 -13.30
CA LEU A 7 -9.93 -7.06 -13.35
C LEU A 7 -11.19 -7.95 -13.44
N ALA A 8 -12.22 -7.64 -12.67
CA ALA A 8 -13.49 -8.38 -12.74
C ALA A 8 -14.16 -8.24 -14.11
N VAL A 9 -14.15 -7.04 -14.70
CA VAL A 9 -14.69 -6.82 -16.06
C VAL A 9 -13.88 -7.59 -17.09
N ILE A 10 -12.54 -7.56 -17.02
CA ILE A 10 -11.68 -8.33 -17.93
C ILE A 10 -11.96 -9.83 -17.81
N LEU A 11 -12.16 -10.33 -16.60
CA LEU A 11 -12.49 -11.74 -16.36
C LEU A 11 -13.83 -12.11 -17.01
N VAL A 12 -14.88 -11.31 -16.80
CA VAL A 12 -16.20 -11.55 -17.40
C VAL A 12 -16.12 -11.51 -18.93
N VAL A 13 -15.46 -10.51 -19.51
CA VAL A 13 -15.28 -10.39 -20.97
C VAL A 13 -14.50 -11.59 -21.52
N SER A 14 -13.46 -12.06 -20.82
CA SER A 14 -12.67 -13.23 -21.23
C SER A 14 -13.48 -14.52 -21.20
N ILE A 15 -14.38 -14.70 -20.21
CA ILE A 15 -15.29 -15.84 -20.14
C ILE A 15 -16.25 -15.82 -21.32
N VAL A 16 -16.89 -14.68 -21.60
CA VAL A 16 -17.84 -14.53 -22.72
C VAL A 16 -17.16 -14.82 -24.07
N LEU A 17 -15.97 -14.27 -24.29
CA LEU A 17 -15.18 -14.52 -25.50
C LEU A 17 -14.80 -15.99 -25.62
N SER A 18 -14.43 -16.66 -24.53
CA SER A 18 -14.11 -18.08 -24.52
C SER A 18 -15.29 -18.95 -24.96
N VAL A 19 -16.50 -18.65 -24.47
CA VAL A 19 -17.72 -19.37 -24.84
C VAL A 19 -18.07 -19.16 -26.32
N ILE A 20 -17.95 -17.94 -26.84
CA ILE A 20 -18.25 -17.62 -28.24
C ILE A 20 -17.25 -18.30 -29.18
N THR A 21 -15.95 -18.27 -28.85
CA THR A 21 -14.89 -18.84 -29.69
C THR A 21 -14.87 -20.36 -29.65
N TYR A 22 -15.24 -20.98 -28.53
CA TYR A 22 -15.41 -22.43 -28.43
C TYR A 22 -16.48 -22.94 -29.42
N ASN A 23 -17.62 -22.24 -29.51
CA ASN A 23 -18.70 -22.58 -30.42
C ASN A 23 -18.34 -22.42 -31.92
N LYS A 24 -17.28 -21.63 -32.24
CA LYS A 24 -16.84 -21.39 -33.63
C LYS A 24 -15.63 -22.21 -34.05
N CYS A 25 -15.21 -23.23 -33.30
CA CYS A 25 -14.00 -24.06 -33.56
C CYS A 25 -12.70 -23.31 -33.84
N MET A 26 -12.55 -22.11 -33.28
CA MET A 26 -11.31 -21.31 -33.41
C MET A 26 -10.34 -21.67 -32.26
N TYR A 27 -9.51 -22.66 -32.46
CA TYR A 27 -8.65 -23.26 -31.44
C TYR A 27 -7.67 -22.26 -30.79
N TRP A 28 -7.01 -21.41 -31.60
CA TRP A 28 -6.04 -20.42 -31.08
C TRP A 28 -6.67 -19.33 -30.24
N THR A 29 -7.82 -18.83 -30.61
CA THR A 29 -8.51 -17.79 -29.82
C THR A 29 -9.08 -18.35 -28.50
N SER A 30 -9.45 -19.63 -28.47
CA SER A 30 -9.85 -20.32 -27.24
C SER A 30 -8.68 -20.46 -26.25
N LEU A 31 -7.49 -20.85 -26.72
CA LEU A 31 -6.29 -20.93 -25.87
C LEU A 31 -5.91 -19.59 -25.23
N ILE A 32 -5.92 -18.52 -26.02
CA ILE A 32 -5.63 -17.16 -25.53
C ILE A 32 -6.66 -16.74 -24.49
N SER A 33 -7.95 -16.98 -24.72
CA SER A 33 -9.02 -16.66 -23.77
C SER A 33 -8.87 -17.39 -22.43
N VAL A 34 -8.51 -18.69 -22.47
CA VAL A 34 -8.25 -19.47 -21.25
C VAL A 34 -7.06 -18.93 -20.48
N ALA A 35 -5.98 -18.55 -21.16
CA ALA A 35 -4.83 -17.93 -20.52
C ALA A 35 -5.21 -16.61 -19.80
N PHE A 36 -6.01 -15.77 -20.43
CA PHE A 36 -6.53 -14.53 -19.82
C PHE A 36 -7.44 -14.78 -18.62
N ILE A 37 -8.26 -15.81 -18.65
CA ILE A 37 -9.13 -16.20 -17.52
C ILE A 37 -8.26 -16.60 -16.32
N ILE A 38 -7.25 -17.44 -16.54
CA ILE A 38 -6.35 -17.90 -15.47
C ILE A 38 -5.58 -16.71 -14.89
N LEU A 39 -4.99 -15.84 -15.73
CA LEU A 39 -4.20 -14.71 -15.29
C LEU A 39 -5.03 -13.69 -14.51
N SER A 40 -6.23 -13.35 -15.00
CA SER A 40 -7.13 -12.42 -14.33
C SER A 40 -7.70 -13.01 -13.03
N GLY A 41 -7.99 -14.31 -12.99
CA GLY A 41 -8.41 -15.01 -11.78
C GLY A 41 -7.35 -14.98 -10.68
N ILE A 42 -6.10 -15.27 -11.01
CA ILE A 42 -4.97 -15.16 -10.07
C ILE A 42 -4.84 -13.71 -9.58
N GLY A 43 -4.94 -12.73 -10.47
CA GLY A 43 -4.86 -11.30 -10.11
C GLY A 43 -5.94 -10.88 -9.12
N VAL A 44 -7.18 -11.33 -9.30
CA VAL A 44 -8.29 -11.05 -8.37
C VAL A 44 -8.03 -11.69 -7.00
N ILE A 45 -7.58 -12.94 -6.95
CA ILE A 45 -7.28 -13.64 -5.69
C ILE A 45 -6.16 -12.91 -4.93
N LEU A 46 -5.08 -12.55 -5.60
CA LEU A 46 -3.98 -11.81 -4.98
C LEU A 46 -4.43 -10.45 -4.46
N ALA A 47 -5.25 -9.72 -5.20
CA ALA A 47 -5.79 -8.44 -4.77
C ALA A 47 -6.66 -8.56 -3.51
N LEU A 48 -7.54 -9.55 -3.46
CA LEU A 48 -8.36 -9.84 -2.27
C LEU A 48 -7.50 -10.23 -1.07
N PHE A 49 -6.47 -11.04 -1.28
CA PHE A 49 -5.56 -11.45 -0.23
C PHE A 49 -4.79 -10.26 0.37
N MET A 50 -4.30 -9.35 -0.48
CA MET A 50 -3.64 -8.12 -0.04
C MET A 50 -4.58 -7.20 0.76
N ILE A 51 -5.85 -7.08 0.36
CA ILE A 51 -6.84 -6.31 1.12
C ILE A 51 -7.06 -6.91 2.51
N VAL A 52 -7.24 -8.23 2.59
CA VAL A 52 -7.46 -8.91 3.86
C VAL A 52 -6.26 -8.73 4.79
N ILE A 53 -5.04 -8.92 4.29
CA ILE A 53 -3.83 -8.70 5.10
C ILE A 53 -3.77 -7.26 5.60
N SER A 54 -3.97 -6.28 4.73
CA SER A 54 -3.90 -4.86 5.09
C SER A 54 -4.89 -4.49 6.20
N HIS A 55 -6.04 -5.16 6.27
CA HIS A 55 -7.03 -4.95 7.33
C HIS A 55 -6.80 -5.79 8.59
N CYS A 56 -6.14 -6.95 8.47
CA CYS A 56 -5.87 -7.80 9.64
C CYS A 56 -4.70 -7.28 10.50
N VAL A 57 -3.80 -6.47 9.95
CA VAL A 57 -2.60 -5.98 10.66
C VAL A 57 -2.66 -4.50 11.04
N ILE A 58 -3.86 -3.89 11.02
CA ILE A 58 -4.04 -2.45 11.30
C ILE A 58 -3.44 -2.07 12.65
N ASP A 59 -3.83 -2.74 13.73
CA ASP A 59 -3.38 -2.42 15.09
C ASP A 59 -1.85 -2.58 15.24
N GLN A 60 -1.31 -3.62 14.63
CA GLN A 60 0.14 -3.84 14.64
C GLN A 60 0.87 -2.74 13.88
N THR A 61 0.34 -2.34 12.73
CA THR A 61 0.91 -1.29 11.89
C THR A 61 0.88 0.07 12.60
N ILE A 62 -0.24 0.42 13.24
CA ILE A 62 -0.36 1.65 14.04
C ILE A 62 0.67 1.65 15.17
N THR A 63 0.77 0.55 15.91
CA THR A 63 1.73 0.41 17.00
C THR A 63 3.17 0.57 16.52
N GLU A 64 3.52 -0.03 15.38
CA GLU A 64 4.86 0.08 14.80
C GLU A 64 5.18 1.53 14.39
N TYR A 65 4.24 2.23 13.76
CA TYR A 65 4.42 3.63 13.41
C TYR A 65 4.54 4.52 14.64
N GLN A 66 3.74 4.30 15.68
CA GLN A 66 3.85 5.04 16.94
C GLN A 66 5.21 4.83 17.60
N MET A 67 5.69 3.59 17.70
CA MET A 67 7.01 3.30 18.25
C MET A 67 8.13 3.99 17.47
N LYS A 68 8.03 4.02 16.15
CA LYS A 68 9.02 4.68 15.29
C LYS A 68 8.98 6.19 15.47
N HIS A 69 7.80 6.79 15.50
CA HIS A 69 7.59 8.22 15.76
C HIS A 69 8.19 8.62 17.11
N ASP A 70 7.82 7.89 18.18
CA ASP A 70 8.29 8.16 19.54
C ASP A 70 9.81 8.00 19.69
N SER A 71 10.40 7.07 18.94
CA SER A 71 11.86 6.91 18.91
C SER A 71 12.54 8.15 18.35
N ILE A 72 12.05 8.68 17.23
CA ILE A 72 12.61 9.88 16.59
C ILE A 72 12.42 11.11 17.49
N VAL A 73 11.24 11.26 18.11
CA VAL A 73 10.96 12.35 19.05
C VAL A 73 11.93 12.32 20.25
N LYS A 74 12.18 11.13 20.82
CA LYS A 74 13.17 10.98 21.91
C LYS A 74 14.59 11.31 21.47
N GLU A 75 14.96 11.00 20.25
CA GLU A 75 16.28 11.39 19.71
C GLU A 75 16.41 12.91 19.54
N ILE A 76 15.32 13.59 19.15
CA ILE A 76 15.27 15.05 19.10
C ILE A 76 15.42 15.64 20.50
N GLU A 77 14.64 15.16 21.48
CA GLU A 77 14.72 15.60 22.88
C GLU A 77 16.13 15.38 23.48
N ALA A 78 16.76 14.26 23.16
CA ALA A 78 18.12 13.96 23.61
C ALA A 78 19.18 14.91 23.01
N LEU A 79 18.98 15.34 21.76
CA LEU A 79 19.82 16.35 21.10
C LEU A 79 19.68 17.74 21.73
N GLU A 80 18.44 18.13 22.08
CA GLU A 80 18.18 19.43 22.72
C GLU A 80 18.75 19.52 24.14
N GLN A 81 18.81 18.38 24.83
CA GLN A 81 19.35 18.29 26.20
C GLN A 81 20.87 18.08 26.26
N ASP A 82 21.53 17.98 25.09
CA ASP A 82 22.99 17.75 25.00
C ASP A 82 23.49 16.52 25.81
N ILE A 83 22.58 15.53 25.99
CA ILE A 83 22.82 14.39 26.88
C ILE A 83 23.66 13.29 26.19
N ASP A 84 23.65 13.21 24.85
CA ASP A 84 24.31 12.11 24.15
C ASP A 84 25.20 12.60 22.98
N GLU A 85 26.52 12.69 23.22
CA GLU A 85 27.52 13.00 22.19
C GLU A 85 27.51 12.03 20.98
N LYS A 86 26.85 10.87 21.11
CA LYS A 86 26.79 9.85 20.06
C LYS A 86 25.72 10.12 19.00
N ILE A 87 24.71 10.92 19.34
CA ILE A 87 23.62 11.23 18.42
C ILE A 87 24.06 12.40 17.53
N SER A 88 24.31 12.12 16.27
CA SER A 88 24.62 13.17 15.30
C SER A 88 23.33 13.90 14.88
N ARG A 89 23.28 15.23 15.07
CA ARG A 89 22.16 16.08 14.59
C ARG A 89 21.80 15.79 13.12
N VAL A 90 22.80 15.51 12.28
CA VAL A 90 22.60 15.17 10.88
C VAL A 90 21.83 13.86 10.71
N THR A 91 22.04 12.88 11.58
CA THR A 91 21.33 11.60 11.53
C THR A 91 19.87 11.81 11.89
N VAL A 92 19.59 12.52 12.98
CA VAL A 92 18.22 12.82 13.42
C VAL A 92 17.44 13.60 12.35
N ILE A 93 18.07 14.63 11.75
CA ILE A 93 17.46 15.37 10.64
C ILE A 93 17.09 14.44 9.48
N LYS A 94 17.95 13.49 9.12
CA LYS A 94 17.65 12.53 8.05
C LYS A 94 16.50 11.59 8.42
N ASP A 95 16.42 11.15 9.67
CA ASP A 95 15.37 10.26 10.13
C ASP A 95 14.02 10.98 10.18
N VAL A 96 13.98 12.25 10.60
CA VAL A 96 12.81 13.12 10.51
C VAL A 96 12.38 13.35 9.06
N GLN A 97 13.32 13.66 8.16
CA GLN A 97 13.01 13.85 6.75
C GLN A 97 12.45 12.58 6.11
N LYS A 98 13.04 11.43 6.44
CA LYS A 98 12.58 10.13 5.96
C LYS A 98 11.18 9.82 6.50
N TRP A 99 10.95 10.02 7.80
CA TRP A 99 9.63 9.86 8.40
C TRP A 99 8.58 10.73 7.71
N ASN A 100 8.84 12.04 7.58
CA ASN A 100 7.91 12.97 6.96
C ASN A 100 7.65 12.63 5.48
N SER A 101 8.65 12.14 4.76
CA SER A 101 8.49 11.64 3.38
C SER A 101 7.61 10.39 3.33
N ASP A 102 7.79 9.46 4.28
CA ASP A 102 6.97 8.25 4.38
C ASP A 102 5.52 8.62 4.71
N VAL A 103 5.28 9.53 5.66
CA VAL A 103 3.95 10.04 6.02
C VAL A 103 3.27 10.72 4.84
N TYR A 104 4.00 11.60 4.13
CA TYR A 104 3.49 12.25 2.92
C TYR A 104 3.07 11.22 1.86
N SER A 105 3.92 10.25 1.60
CA SER A 105 3.65 9.20 0.62
C SER A 105 2.40 8.39 0.99
N GLN A 106 2.25 7.99 2.24
CA GLN A 106 1.08 7.26 2.75
C GLN A 106 -0.21 8.08 2.57
N LYS A 107 -0.21 9.36 2.98
CA LYS A 107 -1.34 10.27 2.84
C LYS A 107 -1.70 10.48 1.36
N TYR A 108 -0.72 10.76 0.51
CA TYR A 108 -0.91 10.96 -0.93
C TYR A 108 -1.57 9.74 -1.61
N TRP A 109 -1.04 8.54 -1.36
CA TRP A 109 -1.56 7.33 -1.99
C TRP A 109 -2.91 6.87 -1.40
N SER A 110 -3.21 7.23 -0.14
CA SER A 110 -4.51 6.95 0.47
C SER A 110 -5.64 7.80 -0.12
N GLU A 111 -5.34 9.01 -0.59
CA GLU A 111 -6.31 9.89 -1.24
C GLU A 111 -6.56 9.51 -2.72
N SER A 112 -5.63 8.80 -3.34
CA SER A 112 -5.76 8.40 -4.73
C SER A 112 -6.87 7.37 -4.93
N PRO A 113 -7.83 7.59 -5.86
CA PRO A 113 -8.90 6.64 -6.12
C PRO A 113 -8.41 5.28 -6.65
N TRP A 114 -7.15 5.19 -7.08
CA TRP A 114 -6.52 3.97 -7.60
C TRP A 114 -5.94 3.08 -6.50
N THR A 115 -5.53 3.67 -5.38
CA THR A 115 -4.75 3.00 -4.32
C THR A 115 -5.39 3.07 -2.94
N ASN A 116 -6.39 3.94 -2.73
CA ASN A 116 -7.03 4.18 -1.43
C ASN A 116 -7.57 2.91 -0.73
N TRP A 117 -7.88 1.87 -1.47
CA TRP A 117 -8.39 0.62 -0.94
C TRP A 117 -7.29 -0.30 -0.34
N PHE A 118 -6.01 -0.03 -0.63
CA PHE A 118 -4.87 -0.69 0.00
C PHE A 118 -4.49 -0.08 1.35
N TYR A 119 -4.89 1.17 1.58
CA TYR A 119 -4.52 1.93 2.77
C TYR A 119 -5.68 1.98 3.75
N SER A 120 -5.43 1.56 5.01
CA SER A 120 -6.42 1.76 6.06
C SER A 120 -6.45 3.25 6.44
N LYS A 121 -7.67 3.82 6.47
CA LYS A 121 -7.86 5.19 6.92
C LYS A 121 -7.37 5.40 8.35
N GLU A 122 -7.62 4.42 9.23
CA GLU A 122 -7.21 4.47 10.63
C GLU A 122 -5.70 4.59 10.78
N VAL A 123 -4.93 3.84 9.95
CA VAL A 123 -3.46 3.93 9.93
C VAL A 123 -3.02 5.31 9.44
N VAL A 124 -3.58 5.78 8.33
CA VAL A 124 -3.17 7.06 7.71
C VAL A 124 -3.51 8.27 8.59
N ASP A 125 -4.67 8.22 9.24
CA ASP A 125 -5.13 9.29 10.15
C ASP A 125 -4.30 9.33 11.44
N SER A 126 -3.68 8.21 11.83
CA SER A 126 -2.76 8.15 12.98
C SER A 126 -1.34 8.67 12.70
N LEU A 127 -1.00 8.95 11.42
CA LEU A 127 0.32 9.43 11.05
C LEU A 127 0.42 10.95 11.18
N GLU A 128 1.36 11.40 12.01
CA GLU A 128 1.67 12.81 12.23
C GLU A 128 3.05 13.17 11.68
N TYR A 129 3.19 14.39 11.20
CA TYR A 129 4.50 14.94 10.82
C TYR A 129 5.28 15.33 12.05
N ILE A 130 6.60 15.16 12.00
CA ILE A 130 7.50 15.62 13.05
C ILE A 130 8.03 16.99 12.63
N GLU A 131 7.82 18.00 13.47
CA GLU A 131 8.37 19.34 13.33
C GLU A 131 9.65 19.43 14.18
N MET A 132 10.70 20.00 13.62
CA MET A 132 11.92 20.35 14.36
C MET A 132 11.93 21.86 14.52
N GLU A 133 12.04 22.33 15.76
CA GLU A 133 12.32 23.75 16.01
C GLU A 133 13.76 24.08 15.56
N GLU A 134 13.89 25.17 14.79
CA GLU A 134 15.18 25.64 14.25
C GLU A 134 16.08 26.30 15.32
#